data_2ea604ed7f1984ba5e74f5657719d94f
#
_entry.id   2ea604ed7f1984ba5e74f5657719d94f
#
_cell.length_a   1.000
_cell.length_b   1.000
_cell.length_c   1.000
_cell.angle_alpha   90.00
_cell.angle_beta   90.00
_cell.angle_gamma   90.00
#
_symmetry.space_group_name_H-M   'P 1'
#
loop_
_entity.id
_entity.type
_entity.pdbx_description
1 polymer ?
#
loop_
_entity_poly.entity_id
_entity_poly.type
_entity_poly.pdbx_seq_one_letter_code
_entity_poly.pdbx_strand_id
1 'polypeptide(L)'
;MTRLWELLRSILLWFVSWLHFLIFVPVLIALAIVLDPRKHDWLQRGLCRRIAYFSGAKIVVKRSPGFDAQRTCIFMVNHVNVFDPFMLYCGIPQLVRGWELESHFRIPIYGWLMKRFGNVPVPNIRNPRDLKRLWRMTQEAINGGTSLIIFPEGKRTRDGHVNDFEEGGFRLAQQLGVPIVPASLVGSFHHLRTGDWTLRPTTITIFLHDTIETKDLKKEDVPELKARIKEIIARPVEEWLQQGSQQESRPAAEVLR
;
A
#
# COMPACT_ATOMS: atom_id res chain seq x y z
N MET A 1 18.97 -27.65 8.24
CA MET A 1 19.45 -27.07 6.94
C MET A 1 18.58 -25.90 6.50
N THR A 2 17.30 -25.91 6.74
CA THR A 2 16.32 -24.90 6.28
C THR A 2 16.56 -23.49 6.84
N ARG A 3 16.80 -23.35 8.14
CA ARG A 3 16.89 -22.03 8.81
C ARG A 3 18.13 -21.21 8.41
N LEU A 4 19.28 -21.87 8.23
CA LEU A 4 20.50 -21.21 7.76
C LEU A 4 20.36 -20.72 6.31
N TRP A 5 19.73 -21.52 5.46
CA TRP A 5 19.45 -21.14 4.07
C TRP A 5 18.51 -19.95 3.97
N GLU A 6 17.43 -19.89 4.77
CA GLU A 6 16.52 -18.74 4.83
C GLU A 6 17.25 -17.48 5.28
N LEU A 7 18.14 -17.60 6.25
CA LEU A 7 18.97 -16.52 6.75
C LEU A 7 19.88 -15.95 5.65
N LEU A 8 20.66 -16.81 5.01
CA LEU A 8 21.59 -16.42 3.93
C LEU A 8 20.85 -15.79 2.76
N ARG A 9 19.71 -16.37 2.36
CA ARG A 9 18.86 -15.82 1.32
C ARG A 9 18.32 -14.44 1.69
N SER A 10 17.85 -14.25 2.93
CA SER A 10 17.34 -12.96 3.39
C SER A 10 18.43 -11.90 3.39
N ILE A 11 19.64 -12.23 3.85
CA ILE A 11 20.80 -11.33 3.79
C ILE A 11 21.06 -10.91 2.33
N LEU A 12 21.07 -11.86 1.41
CA LEU A 12 21.30 -11.57 -0.02
C LEU A 12 20.20 -10.66 -0.58
N LEU A 13 18.91 -10.96 -0.32
CA LEU A 13 17.80 -10.16 -0.81
C LEU A 13 17.83 -8.73 -0.25
N TRP A 14 18.13 -8.57 1.04
CA TRP A 14 18.32 -7.25 1.64
C TRP A 14 19.51 -6.53 1.04
N PHE A 15 20.66 -7.19 0.90
CA PHE A 15 21.86 -6.60 0.31
C PHE A 15 21.59 -6.10 -1.12
N VAL A 16 20.99 -6.92 -1.97
CA VAL A 16 20.67 -6.55 -3.35
C VAL A 16 19.63 -5.41 -3.39
N SER A 17 18.61 -5.47 -2.53
CA SER A 17 17.60 -4.41 -2.43
C SER A 17 18.20 -3.08 -1.99
N TRP A 18 19.09 -3.09 -0.98
CA TRP A 18 19.78 -1.89 -0.51
C TRP A 18 20.77 -1.35 -1.53
N LEU A 19 21.55 -2.22 -2.17
CA LEU A 19 22.48 -1.81 -3.23
C LEU A 19 21.72 -1.13 -4.39
N HIS A 20 20.61 -1.74 -4.80
CA HIS A 20 19.72 -1.13 -5.80
C HIS A 20 19.20 0.23 -5.35
N PHE A 21 18.71 0.33 -4.11
CA PHE A 21 18.20 1.57 -3.55
C PHE A 21 19.29 2.67 -3.54
N LEU A 22 20.50 2.34 -3.09
CA LEU A 22 21.62 3.28 -3.03
C LEU A 22 22.06 3.79 -4.41
N ILE A 23 21.94 2.98 -5.45
CA ILE A 23 22.31 3.39 -6.82
C ILE A 23 21.18 4.22 -7.46
N PHE A 24 19.95 3.78 -7.37
CA PHE A 24 18.85 4.37 -8.15
C PHE A 24 18.15 5.52 -7.46
N VAL A 25 18.16 5.63 -6.12
CA VAL A 25 17.57 6.77 -5.44
C VAL A 25 18.30 8.09 -5.74
N PRO A 26 19.63 8.17 -5.76
CA PRO A 26 20.33 9.39 -6.20
C PRO A 26 19.96 9.79 -7.64
N VAL A 27 19.84 8.82 -8.55
CA VAL A 27 19.40 9.07 -9.93
C VAL A 27 17.97 9.62 -9.94
N LEU A 28 17.07 9.02 -9.15
CA LEU A 28 15.69 9.48 -9.03
C LEU A 28 15.61 10.89 -8.45
N ILE A 29 16.46 11.23 -7.47
CA ILE A 29 16.58 12.58 -6.89
C ILE A 29 17.01 13.57 -7.97
N ALA A 30 18.08 13.27 -8.68
CA ALA A 30 18.61 14.14 -9.74
C ALA A 30 17.55 14.40 -10.83
N LEU A 31 16.85 13.35 -11.24
CA LEU A 31 15.77 13.46 -12.21
C LEU A 31 14.56 14.24 -11.64
N ALA A 32 14.20 14.03 -10.38
CA ALA A 32 13.11 14.75 -9.73
C ALA A 32 13.39 16.26 -9.53
N ILE A 33 14.64 16.71 -9.54
CA ILE A 33 14.99 18.13 -9.54
C ILE A 33 14.59 18.77 -10.87
N VAL A 34 14.88 18.10 -11.99
CA VAL A 34 14.72 18.65 -13.34
C VAL A 34 13.34 18.34 -13.94
N LEU A 35 12.83 17.12 -13.70
CA LEU A 35 11.60 16.62 -14.27
C LEU A 35 10.42 16.79 -13.30
N ASP A 36 9.22 16.98 -13.85
CA ASP A 36 7.98 16.90 -13.07
C ASP A 36 7.67 15.42 -12.75
N PRO A 37 7.69 14.99 -11.47
CA PRO A 37 7.42 13.60 -11.11
C PRO A 37 6.02 13.10 -11.50
N ARG A 38 5.06 13.99 -11.74
CA ARG A 38 3.71 13.61 -12.19
C ARG A 38 3.73 13.16 -13.64
N LYS A 39 4.49 13.86 -14.49
CA LYS A 39 4.64 13.53 -15.91
C LYS A 39 5.56 12.33 -16.14
N HIS A 40 6.44 12.05 -15.18
CA HIS A 40 7.48 11.02 -15.27
C HIS A 40 7.30 9.92 -14.22
N ASP A 41 6.05 9.64 -13.84
CA ASP A 41 5.68 8.62 -12.83
C ASP A 41 6.24 7.22 -13.16
N TRP A 42 6.48 6.92 -14.42
CA TRP A 42 7.10 5.67 -14.87
C TRP A 42 8.49 5.41 -14.26
N LEU A 43 9.25 6.48 -13.94
CA LEU A 43 10.55 6.36 -13.26
C LEU A 43 10.38 5.79 -11.85
N GLN A 44 9.46 6.37 -11.07
CA GLN A 44 9.15 5.88 -9.73
C GLN A 44 8.58 4.46 -9.78
N ARG A 45 7.67 4.16 -10.70
CA ARG A 45 7.14 2.80 -10.90
C ARG A 45 8.22 1.80 -11.26
N GLY A 46 9.17 2.19 -12.12
CA GLY A 46 10.31 1.38 -12.48
C GLY A 46 11.20 1.05 -11.28
N LEU A 47 11.44 2.02 -10.40
CA LEU A 47 12.15 1.80 -9.13
C LEU A 47 11.37 0.85 -8.22
N CYS A 48 10.08 1.09 -8.02
CA CYS A 48 9.23 0.26 -7.17
C CYS A 48 9.18 -1.21 -7.64
N ARG A 49 9.05 -1.44 -8.95
CA ARG A 49 9.06 -2.79 -9.53
C ARG A 49 10.36 -3.53 -9.24
N ARG A 50 11.51 -2.85 -9.37
CA ARG A 50 12.81 -3.44 -9.07
C ARG A 50 12.99 -3.71 -7.59
N ILE A 51 12.54 -2.80 -6.70
CA ILE A 51 12.55 -3.04 -5.25
C ILE A 51 11.71 -4.26 -4.90
N ALA A 52 10.49 -4.38 -5.41
CA ALA A 52 9.63 -5.54 -5.21
C ALA A 52 10.30 -6.83 -5.73
N TYR A 53 10.86 -6.81 -6.93
CA TYR A 53 11.56 -7.95 -7.52
C TYR A 53 12.77 -8.39 -6.69
N PHE A 54 13.65 -7.47 -6.30
CA PHE A 54 14.85 -7.78 -5.53
C PHE A 54 14.55 -8.20 -4.09
N SER A 55 13.41 -7.77 -3.53
CA SER A 55 12.95 -8.30 -2.23
C SER A 55 12.39 -9.72 -2.31
N GLY A 56 12.25 -10.29 -3.52
CA GLY A 56 11.70 -11.60 -3.77
C GLY A 56 10.17 -11.62 -3.95
N ALA A 57 9.52 -10.47 -4.13
CA ALA A 57 8.09 -10.40 -4.36
C ALA A 57 7.74 -10.53 -5.85
N LYS A 58 6.85 -11.46 -6.19
CA LYS A 58 6.21 -11.55 -7.52
C LYS A 58 4.81 -10.91 -7.44
N ILE A 59 4.61 -9.81 -8.15
CA ILE A 59 3.35 -9.08 -8.11
C ILE A 59 2.37 -9.63 -9.15
N VAL A 60 1.16 -9.96 -8.69
CA VAL A 60 0.01 -10.32 -9.52
C VAL A 60 -1.13 -9.36 -9.23
N VAL A 61 -1.77 -8.82 -10.27
CA VAL A 61 -2.89 -7.88 -10.10
C VAL A 61 -4.17 -8.53 -10.62
N LYS A 62 -5.18 -8.57 -9.76
CA LYS A 62 -6.53 -9.00 -10.12
C LYS A 62 -7.46 -7.80 -10.02
N ARG A 63 -8.25 -7.55 -11.05
CA ARG A 63 -9.19 -6.44 -11.13
C ARG A 63 -10.61 -6.98 -11.21
N SER A 64 -11.49 -6.45 -10.39
CA SER A 64 -12.92 -6.69 -10.50
C SER A 64 -13.50 -6.02 -11.76
N PRO A 65 -14.59 -6.53 -12.33
CA PRO A 65 -15.23 -5.90 -13.49
C PRO A 65 -15.71 -4.46 -13.24
N GLY A 66 -16.10 -4.12 -12.02
CA GLY A 66 -16.51 -2.77 -11.63
C GLY A 66 -15.38 -1.83 -11.23
N PHE A 67 -14.11 -2.23 -11.41
CA PHE A 67 -12.96 -1.34 -11.18
C PHE A 67 -12.74 -0.41 -12.39
N ASP A 68 -12.84 0.90 -12.16
CA ASP A 68 -12.57 1.91 -13.19
C ASP A 68 -11.11 2.42 -13.09
N ALA A 69 -10.28 2.02 -14.06
CA ALA A 69 -8.88 2.38 -14.13
C ALA A 69 -8.61 3.84 -14.58
N GLN A 70 -9.60 4.54 -15.09
CA GLN A 70 -9.47 5.91 -15.59
C GLN A 70 -9.88 6.96 -14.55
N ARG A 71 -10.55 6.52 -13.49
CA ARG A 71 -11.14 7.41 -12.51
C ARG A 71 -10.22 7.71 -11.35
N THR A 72 -10.11 8.98 -10.98
CA THR A 72 -9.42 9.40 -9.74
C THR A 72 -10.24 8.96 -8.53
N CYS A 73 -9.58 8.29 -7.58
CA CYS A 73 -10.24 7.68 -6.43
C CYS A 73 -9.31 7.59 -5.21
N ILE A 74 -9.85 7.15 -4.10
CA ILE A 74 -9.09 6.79 -2.90
C ILE A 74 -9.03 5.27 -2.80
N PHE A 75 -7.83 4.71 -2.87
CA PHE A 75 -7.58 3.30 -2.58
C PHE A 75 -7.48 3.09 -1.08
N MET A 76 -8.39 2.30 -0.51
CA MET A 76 -8.31 1.83 0.87
C MET A 76 -7.71 0.43 0.87
N VAL A 77 -6.58 0.24 1.57
CA VAL A 77 -5.77 -0.98 1.48
C VAL A 77 -5.37 -1.47 2.86
N ASN A 78 -5.32 -2.78 3.09
CA ASN A 78 -4.74 -3.34 4.31
C ASN A 78 -3.22 -3.11 4.38
N HIS A 79 -2.68 -2.96 5.59
CA HIS A 79 -1.27 -2.60 5.82
C HIS A 79 -0.51 -3.69 6.56
N VAL A 80 0.50 -4.24 5.92
CA VAL A 80 1.24 -5.40 6.41
C VAL A 80 2.70 -5.07 6.70
N ASN A 81 3.44 -4.52 5.73
CA ASN A 81 4.86 -4.28 5.89
C ASN A 81 5.38 -3.04 5.13
N VAL A 82 6.68 -2.79 5.24
CA VAL A 82 7.34 -1.63 4.64
C VAL A 82 7.35 -1.65 3.10
N PHE A 83 7.15 -2.81 2.48
CA PHE A 83 7.15 -2.94 1.02
C PHE A 83 5.77 -2.67 0.39
N ASP A 84 4.69 -2.62 1.18
CA ASP A 84 3.32 -2.43 0.66
C ASP A 84 3.19 -1.24 -0.30
N PRO A 85 3.72 -0.03 0.01
CA PRO A 85 3.65 1.09 -0.93
C PRO A 85 4.30 0.77 -2.27
N PHE A 86 5.49 0.14 -2.26
CA PHE A 86 6.20 -0.21 -3.50
C PHE A 86 5.42 -1.21 -4.34
N MET A 87 4.77 -2.19 -3.69
CA MET A 87 3.94 -3.20 -4.37
C MET A 87 2.69 -2.56 -4.99
N LEU A 88 2.02 -1.66 -4.26
CA LEU A 88 0.84 -0.94 -4.74
C LEU A 88 1.17 -0.04 -5.92
N TYR A 89 2.30 0.67 -5.89
CA TYR A 89 2.79 1.43 -7.03
C TYR A 89 3.04 0.58 -8.28
N CYS A 90 3.34 -0.72 -8.12
CA CYS A 90 3.46 -1.64 -9.26
C CYS A 90 2.11 -2.02 -9.85
N GLY A 91 1.08 -2.15 -9.01
CA GLY A 91 -0.20 -2.76 -9.38
C GLY A 91 -1.31 -1.78 -9.76
N ILE A 92 -1.34 -0.59 -9.16
CA ILE A 92 -2.37 0.41 -9.42
C ILE A 92 -2.04 1.16 -10.71
N PRO A 93 -2.95 1.20 -11.72
CA PRO A 93 -2.64 1.82 -13.02
C PRO A 93 -2.66 3.37 -12.98
N GLN A 94 -3.50 3.98 -12.13
CA GLN A 94 -3.62 5.44 -12.02
C GLN A 94 -2.36 6.07 -11.40
N LEU A 95 -2.19 7.37 -11.61
CA LEU A 95 -1.25 8.16 -10.84
C LEU A 95 -1.69 8.16 -9.37
N VAL A 96 -0.88 7.58 -8.50
CA VAL A 96 -1.19 7.44 -7.07
C VAL A 96 -0.15 8.12 -6.20
N ARG A 97 -0.59 8.60 -5.03
CA ARG A 97 0.26 9.11 -3.95
C ARG A 97 -0.27 8.60 -2.62
N GLY A 98 0.60 8.53 -1.63
CA GLY A 98 0.23 8.03 -0.31
C GLY A 98 -0.16 9.13 0.67
N TRP A 99 -1.03 8.80 1.60
CA TRP A 99 -1.07 9.46 2.89
C TRP A 99 0.09 8.96 3.73
N GLU A 100 0.96 9.88 4.17
CA GLU A 100 2.20 9.57 4.87
C GLU A 100 2.29 10.37 6.16
N LEU A 101 2.76 9.77 7.26
CA LEU A 101 2.92 10.47 8.53
C LEU A 101 3.77 11.73 8.37
N GLU A 102 3.32 12.85 8.90
CA GLU A 102 4.00 14.14 8.80
C GLU A 102 5.43 14.12 9.38
N SER A 103 5.67 13.29 10.40
CA SER A 103 7.01 13.07 10.96
C SER A 103 8.01 12.55 9.92
N HIS A 104 7.58 11.74 8.97
CA HIS A 104 8.44 11.21 7.92
C HIS A 104 8.91 12.29 6.94
N PHE A 105 8.14 13.37 6.78
CA PHE A 105 8.55 14.51 5.95
C PHE A 105 9.69 15.36 6.56
N ARG A 106 10.04 15.10 7.82
CA ARG A 106 11.20 15.71 8.49
C ARG A 106 12.50 14.93 8.27
N ILE A 107 12.42 13.69 7.80
CA ILE A 107 13.59 12.86 7.50
C ILE A 107 14.32 13.50 6.30
N PRO A 108 15.61 13.83 6.43
CA PRO A 108 16.40 14.40 5.33
C PRO A 108 16.32 13.51 4.07
N ILE A 109 16.33 14.12 2.90
CA ILE A 109 16.22 13.45 1.59
C ILE A 109 14.86 12.79 1.39
N TYR A 110 14.45 11.85 2.26
CA TYR A 110 13.17 11.17 2.18
C TYR A 110 11.99 12.14 2.20
N GLY A 111 11.95 13.04 3.18
CA GLY A 111 10.88 14.03 3.30
C GLY A 111 10.83 15.00 2.12
N TRP A 112 11.98 15.37 1.57
CA TRP A 112 12.06 16.17 0.36
C TRP A 112 11.46 15.40 -0.84
N LEU A 113 11.83 14.13 -1.02
CA LEU A 113 11.24 13.26 -2.06
C LEU A 113 9.73 13.14 -1.89
N MET A 114 9.24 12.85 -0.69
CA MET A 114 7.81 12.70 -0.43
C MET A 114 7.03 13.96 -0.82
N LYS A 115 7.55 15.15 -0.48
CA LYS A 115 6.97 16.43 -0.90
C LYS A 115 7.02 16.62 -2.41
N ARG A 116 8.18 16.35 -3.01
CA ARG A 116 8.40 16.53 -4.46
C ARG A 116 7.50 15.63 -5.30
N PHE A 117 7.27 14.40 -4.83
CA PHE A 117 6.36 13.47 -5.47
C PHE A 117 4.87 13.78 -5.21
N GLY A 118 4.55 14.65 -4.26
CA GLY A 118 3.18 15.08 -3.97
C GLY A 118 2.43 14.13 -3.03
N ASN A 119 3.15 13.39 -2.17
CA ASN A 119 2.51 12.67 -1.08
C ASN A 119 1.89 13.63 -0.07
N VAL A 120 0.80 13.24 0.57
CA VAL A 120 0.02 14.08 1.45
C VAL A 120 0.39 13.80 2.91
N PRO A 121 0.93 14.80 3.65
CA PRO A 121 1.29 14.62 5.05
C PRO A 121 0.05 14.52 5.94
N VAL A 122 -0.03 13.42 6.69
CA VAL A 122 -1.04 13.18 7.72
C VAL A 122 -0.49 13.65 9.07
N PRO A 123 -1.18 14.56 9.77
CA PRO A 123 -0.69 15.10 11.02
C PRO A 123 -0.63 14.02 12.12
N ASN A 124 0.44 14.04 12.91
CA ASN A 124 0.61 13.14 14.07
C ASN A 124 -0.40 13.48 15.18
N ILE A 125 -0.72 14.76 15.32
CA ILE A 125 -1.70 15.28 16.29
C ILE A 125 -2.87 15.86 15.50
N ARG A 126 -4.08 15.38 15.78
CA ARG A 126 -5.29 15.76 15.06
C ARG A 126 -5.94 16.99 15.69
N ASN A 127 -5.42 18.17 15.40
CA ASN A 127 -6.10 19.42 15.73
C ASN A 127 -6.90 19.95 14.51
N PRO A 128 -7.90 20.84 14.71
CA PRO A 128 -8.77 21.32 13.64
C PRO A 128 -8.02 22.00 12.47
N ARG A 129 -6.94 22.73 12.76
CA ARG A 129 -6.14 23.42 11.74
C ARG A 129 -5.44 22.42 10.83
N ASP A 130 -4.81 21.39 11.42
CA ASP A 130 -4.06 20.38 10.66
C ASP A 130 -5.00 19.47 9.87
N LEU A 131 -6.17 19.14 10.42
CA LEU A 131 -7.20 18.41 9.69
C LEU A 131 -7.73 19.21 8.49
N LYS A 132 -7.93 20.53 8.63
CA LYS A 132 -8.31 21.40 7.51
C LYS A 132 -7.22 21.44 6.43
N ARG A 133 -5.94 21.47 6.83
CA ARG A 133 -4.80 21.40 5.90
C ARG A 133 -4.78 20.07 5.15
N LEU A 134 -4.91 18.93 5.86
CA LEU A 134 -4.97 17.59 5.28
C LEU A 134 -6.10 17.50 4.26
N TRP A 135 -7.29 17.98 4.63
CA TRP A 135 -8.47 17.99 3.77
C TRP A 135 -8.21 18.76 2.47
N ARG A 136 -7.69 19.99 2.57
CA ARG A 136 -7.34 20.81 1.42
C ARG A 136 -6.32 20.15 0.50
N MET A 137 -5.22 19.64 1.05
CA MET A 137 -4.17 18.98 0.27
C MET A 137 -4.67 17.71 -0.43
N THR A 138 -5.55 16.95 0.23
CA THR A 138 -6.20 15.79 -0.37
C THR A 138 -7.10 16.22 -1.54
N GLN A 139 -7.91 17.24 -1.35
CA GLN A 139 -8.78 17.77 -2.41
C GLN A 139 -7.98 18.29 -3.60
N GLU A 140 -6.89 19.04 -3.36
CA GLU A 140 -6.00 19.52 -4.41
C GLU A 140 -5.37 18.36 -5.20
N ALA A 141 -4.94 17.30 -4.54
CA ALA A 141 -4.39 16.10 -5.19
C ALA A 141 -5.44 15.42 -6.08
N ILE A 142 -6.63 15.17 -5.55
CA ILE A 142 -7.75 14.54 -6.27
C ILE A 142 -8.17 15.39 -7.47
N ASN A 143 -8.37 16.69 -7.29
CA ASN A 143 -8.75 17.62 -8.37
C ASN A 143 -7.66 17.72 -9.45
N GLY A 144 -6.40 17.50 -9.07
CA GLY A 144 -5.26 17.41 -9.99
C GLY A 144 -5.10 16.04 -10.67
N GLY A 145 -6.09 15.13 -10.56
CA GLY A 145 -6.08 13.82 -11.20
C GLY A 145 -5.20 12.78 -10.51
N THR A 146 -4.80 13.02 -9.26
CA THR A 146 -3.98 12.10 -8.47
C THR A 146 -4.85 11.29 -7.52
N SER A 147 -4.90 9.98 -7.70
CA SER A 147 -5.53 9.06 -6.74
C SER A 147 -4.69 8.93 -5.48
N LEU A 148 -5.31 8.58 -4.36
CA LEU A 148 -4.60 8.44 -3.09
C LEU A 148 -4.65 7.00 -2.58
N ILE A 149 -3.56 6.57 -1.95
CA ILE A 149 -3.51 5.32 -1.20
C ILE A 149 -3.59 5.66 0.28
N ILE A 150 -4.54 5.05 0.96
CA ILE A 150 -4.74 5.16 2.41
C ILE A 150 -4.72 3.77 3.02
N PHE A 151 -3.97 3.60 4.09
CA PHE A 151 -4.02 2.44 4.96
C PHE A 151 -4.91 2.76 6.16
N PRO A 152 -6.21 2.41 6.11
CA PRO A 152 -7.17 2.85 7.11
C PRO A 152 -6.95 2.22 8.49
N GLU A 153 -6.14 1.18 8.59
CA GLU A 153 -5.72 0.57 9.86
C GLU A 153 -4.83 1.51 10.70
N GLY A 154 -4.19 2.52 10.09
CA GLY A 154 -3.26 3.45 10.75
C GLY A 154 -1.96 2.82 11.28
N LYS A 155 -1.82 1.50 11.22
CA LYS A 155 -0.66 0.73 11.65
C LYS A 155 -0.56 -0.57 10.86
N ARG A 156 0.64 -1.17 10.82
CA ARG A 156 0.86 -2.49 10.21
C ARG A 156 0.31 -3.61 11.11
N THR A 157 -0.29 -4.63 10.49
CA THR A 157 -0.71 -5.84 11.21
C THR A 157 0.48 -6.61 11.78
N ARG A 158 0.27 -7.33 12.89
CA ARG A 158 1.29 -8.18 13.51
C ARG A 158 1.04 -9.67 13.32
N ASP A 159 -0.19 -10.05 13.02
CA ASP A 159 -0.67 -11.42 12.87
C ASP A 159 -1.11 -11.78 11.45
N GLY A 160 -1.16 -10.78 10.56
CA GLY A 160 -1.57 -10.92 9.17
C GLY A 160 -3.04 -10.63 8.92
N HIS A 161 -3.87 -10.58 9.97
CA HIS A 161 -5.28 -10.21 9.88
C HIS A 161 -5.46 -8.72 9.64
N VAL A 162 -6.60 -8.35 9.05
CA VAL A 162 -6.93 -6.95 8.81
C VAL A 162 -7.45 -6.32 10.09
N ASN A 163 -6.74 -5.31 10.61
CA ASN A 163 -7.12 -4.60 11.82
C ASN A 163 -8.39 -3.75 11.63
N ASP A 164 -8.88 -3.17 12.73
CA ASP A 164 -9.96 -2.19 12.65
C ASP A 164 -9.54 -0.93 11.92
N PHE A 165 -10.50 -0.34 11.19
CA PHE A 165 -10.28 0.84 10.38
C PHE A 165 -10.61 2.11 11.15
N GLU A 166 -9.77 3.13 10.99
CA GLU A 166 -10.06 4.49 11.42
C GLU A 166 -11.02 5.18 10.43
N GLU A 167 -11.94 5.99 10.94
CA GLU A 167 -12.97 6.64 10.12
C GLU A 167 -12.47 7.82 9.28
N GLY A 168 -11.31 8.39 9.62
CA GLY A 168 -10.86 9.67 9.04
C GLY A 168 -10.83 9.70 7.52
N GLY A 169 -10.30 8.64 6.89
CA GLY A 169 -10.24 8.53 5.43
C GLY A 169 -11.61 8.36 4.79
N PHE A 170 -12.53 7.64 5.44
CA PHE A 170 -13.91 7.44 4.94
C PHE A 170 -14.73 8.71 5.01
N ARG A 171 -14.65 9.44 6.13
CA ARG A 171 -15.28 10.76 6.29
C ARG A 171 -14.80 11.74 5.22
N LEU A 172 -13.49 11.74 4.95
CA LEU A 172 -12.92 12.60 3.93
C LEU A 172 -13.45 12.23 2.53
N ALA A 173 -13.46 10.95 2.17
CA ALA A 173 -13.98 10.48 0.89
C ALA A 173 -15.46 10.89 0.71
N GLN A 174 -16.29 10.70 1.74
CA GLN A 174 -17.68 11.08 1.76
C GLN A 174 -17.85 12.61 1.60
N GLN A 175 -17.12 13.43 2.35
CA GLN A 175 -17.21 14.89 2.29
C GLN A 175 -16.77 15.46 0.93
N LEU A 176 -15.81 14.84 0.28
CA LEU A 176 -15.32 15.24 -1.03
C LEU A 176 -16.12 14.61 -2.18
N GLY A 177 -17.02 13.64 -1.90
CA GLY A 177 -17.73 12.88 -2.92
C GLY A 177 -16.78 12.06 -3.82
N VAL A 178 -15.62 11.65 -3.31
CA VAL A 178 -14.58 10.93 -4.05
C VAL A 178 -14.79 9.42 -3.91
N PRO A 179 -14.89 8.67 -5.02
CA PRO A 179 -15.10 7.23 -4.94
C PRO A 179 -13.94 6.51 -4.23
N ILE A 180 -14.30 5.43 -3.55
CA ILE A 180 -13.33 4.54 -2.88
C ILE A 180 -13.19 3.26 -3.70
N VAL A 181 -11.94 2.84 -3.91
CA VAL A 181 -11.62 1.50 -4.41
C VAL A 181 -11.00 0.71 -3.26
N PRO A 182 -11.72 -0.28 -2.71
CA PRO A 182 -11.12 -1.24 -1.80
C PRO A 182 -10.02 -2.01 -2.52
N ALA A 183 -8.88 -2.23 -1.87
CA ALA A 183 -7.83 -3.06 -2.42
C ALA A 183 -7.26 -3.99 -1.36
N SER A 184 -6.97 -5.24 -1.73
CA SER A 184 -6.42 -6.23 -0.80
C SER A 184 -5.02 -6.63 -1.22
N LEU A 185 -4.07 -6.54 -0.29
CA LEU A 185 -2.72 -7.09 -0.40
C LEU A 185 -2.70 -8.47 0.25
N VAL A 186 -2.59 -9.51 -0.58
CA VAL A 186 -2.58 -10.92 -0.14
C VAL A 186 -1.18 -11.50 -0.35
N GLY A 187 -0.68 -12.24 0.65
CA GLY A 187 0.67 -12.82 0.64
C GLY A 187 1.75 -11.91 1.22
N SER A 188 1.48 -10.62 1.43
CA SER A 188 2.45 -9.64 1.96
C SER A 188 2.96 -10.02 3.37
N PHE A 189 2.10 -10.61 4.22
CA PHE A 189 2.48 -11.08 5.55
C PHE A 189 3.46 -12.27 5.52
N HIS A 190 3.32 -13.17 4.56
CA HIS A 190 4.30 -14.23 4.38
C HIS A 190 5.64 -13.71 3.85
N HIS A 191 5.60 -12.70 2.96
CA HIS A 191 6.80 -12.09 2.40
C HIS A 191 7.69 -11.45 3.48
N LEU A 192 7.11 -10.62 4.34
CA LEU A 192 7.79 -9.98 5.47
C LEU A 192 6.82 -9.72 6.61
N ARG A 193 6.98 -10.37 7.74
CA ARG A 193 6.18 -10.12 8.96
C ARG A 193 6.62 -8.84 9.63
N THR A 194 5.68 -8.13 10.24
CA THR A 194 5.98 -6.94 11.04
C THR A 194 6.88 -7.32 12.23
N GLY A 195 8.04 -6.67 12.32
CA GLY A 195 9.04 -6.95 13.38
C GLY A 195 10.01 -8.08 13.04
N ASP A 196 9.84 -8.75 11.91
CA ASP A 196 10.81 -9.73 11.36
C ASP A 196 11.67 -9.03 10.28
N TRP A 197 12.80 -9.60 9.97
CA TRP A 197 13.69 -9.17 8.88
C TRP A 197 13.86 -10.27 7.82
N THR A 198 13.27 -11.44 8.05
CA THR A 198 13.38 -12.59 7.16
C THR A 198 12.49 -12.39 5.93
N LEU A 199 13.12 -12.12 4.78
CA LEU A 199 12.44 -12.02 3.49
C LEU A 199 12.15 -13.42 2.92
N ARG A 200 10.89 -13.66 2.57
CA ARG A 200 10.43 -14.91 1.97
C ARG A 200 9.91 -14.63 0.57
N PRO A 201 10.59 -15.12 -0.50
CA PRO A 201 10.07 -14.99 -1.86
C PRO A 201 8.63 -15.50 -1.94
N THR A 202 7.74 -14.62 -2.41
CA THR A 202 6.29 -14.89 -2.35
C THR A 202 5.57 -14.21 -3.50
N THR A 203 4.52 -14.83 -3.99
CA THR A 203 3.57 -14.16 -4.88
C THR A 203 2.64 -13.28 -4.05
N ILE A 204 2.68 -11.98 -4.33
CA ILE A 204 1.82 -10.97 -3.73
C ILE A 204 0.69 -10.69 -4.73
N THR A 205 -0.54 -10.96 -4.32
CA THR A 205 -1.71 -10.65 -5.14
C THR A 205 -2.34 -9.34 -4.66
N ILE A 206 -2.47 -8.40 -5.57
CA ILE A 206 -3.19 -7.14 -5.36
C ILE A 206 -4.57 -7.30 -5.99
N PHE A 207 -5.61 -7.31 -5.16
CA PHE A 207 -6.99 -7.27 -5.63
C PHE A 207 -7.44 -5.81 -5.68
N LEU A 208 -7.86 -5.32 -6.85
CA LEU A 208 -8.54 -4.05 -7.02
C LEU A 208 -10.03 -4.36 -7.18
N HIS A 209 -10.80 -4.06 -6.12
CA HIS A 209 -12.22 -4.37 -6.06
C HIS A 209 -13.07 -3.33 -6.81
N ASP A 210 -14.37 -3.55 -6.86
CA ASP A 210 -15.31 -2.64 -7.49
C ASP A 210 -15.26 -1.26 -6.84
N THR A 211 -15.40 -0.24 -7.67
CA THR A 211 -15.44 1.16 -7.23
C THR A 211 -16.73 1.43 -6.47
N ILE A 212 -16.63 2.04 -5.30
CA ILE A 212 -17.75 2.40 -4.42
C ILE A 212 -17.93 3.91 -4.43
N GLU A 213 -19.12 4.35 -4.84
CA GLU A 213 -19.47 5.77 -4.85
C GLU A 213 -19.69 6.31 -3.43
N THR A 214 -19.28 7.56 -3.21
CA THR A 214 -19.47 8.24 -1.91
C THR A 214 -20.25 9.54 -2.01
N LYS A 215 -20.53 10.02 -3.24
CA LYS A 215 -21.12 11.35 -3.50
C LYS A 215 -22.46 11.56 -2.81
N ASP A 216 -23.31 10.53 -2.79
CA ASP A 216 -24.67 10.63 -2.25
C ASP A 216 -24.78 10.14 -0.80
N LEU A 217 -23.64 9.75 -0.20
CA LEU A 217 -23.60 9.28 1.18
C LEU A 217 -23.68 10.45 2.16
N LYS A 218 -24.40 10.23 3.26
CA LYS A 218 -24.46 11.13 4.40
C LYS A 218 -23.39 10.76 5.43
N LYS A 219 -23.18 11.64 6.40
CA LYS A 219 -22.23 11.40 7.49
C LYS A 219 -22.60 10.15 8.31
N GLU A 220 -23.87 9.88 8.45
CA GLU A 220 -24.43 8.75 9.20
C GLU A 220 -24.14 7.40 8.51
N ASP A 221 -23.89 7.39 7.19
CA ASP A 221 -23.61 6.18 6.40
C ASP A 221 -22.14 5.75 6.50
N VAL A 222 -21.26 6.61 7.05
CA VAL A 222 -19.81 6.34 7.11
C VAL A 222 -19.46 5.09 7.92
N PRO A 223 -20.09 4.77 9.06
CA PRO A 223 -19.81 3.53 9.80
C PRO A 223 -20.15 2.28 8.98
N GLU A 224 -21.25 2.26 8.25
CA GLU A 224 -21.67 1.15 7.40
C GLU A 224 -20.71 1.00 6.20
N LEU A 225 -20.39 2.11 5.53
CA LEU A 225 -19.39 2.14 4.46
C LEU A 225 -18.04 1.55 4.91
N LYS A 226 -17.57 1.95 6.09
CA LYS A 226 -16.31 1.44 6.69
C LYS A 226 -16.38 -0.06 6.93
N ALA A 227 -17.46 -0.56 7.53
CA ALA A 227 -17.65 -1.98 7.81
C ALA A 227 -17.68 -2.81 6.50
N ARG A 228 -18.43 -2.36 5.51
CA ARG A 228 -18.52 -2.98 4.18
C ARG A 228 -17.16 -3.05 3.49
N ILE A 229 -16.40 -1.95 3.49
CA ILE A 229 -15.09 -1.90 2.85
C ILE A 229 -14.10 -2.80 3.60
N LYS A 230 -14.14 -2.83 4.93
CA LYS A 230 -13.32 -3.75 5.73
C LYS A 230 -13.59 -5.20 5.36
N GLU A 231 -14.85 -5.59 5.24
CA GLU A 231 -15.23 -6.96 4.85
C GLU A 231 -14.69 -7.32 3.46
N ILE A 232 -14.84 -6.42 2.47
CA ILE A 232 -14.34 -6.63 1.11
C ILE A 232 -12.81 -6.84 1.12
N ILE A 233 -12.08 -6.02 1.87
CA ILE A 233 -10.61 -6.09 1.94
C ILE A 233 -10.16 -7.34 2.71
N ALA A 234 -10.82 -7.67 3.81
CA ALA A 234 -10.42 -8.77 4.69
C ALA A 234 -10.66 -10.15 4.05
N ARG A 235 -11.76 -10.33 3.31
CA ARG A 235 -12.16 -11.64 2.77
C ARG A 235 -11.02 -12.38 2.06
N PRO A 236 -10.37 -11.86 1.01
CA PRO A 236 -9.29 -12.60 0.33
C PRO A 236 -8.03 -12.76 1.18
N VAL A 237 -7.81 -11.90 2.17
CA VAL A 237 -6.70 -12.01 3.13
C VAL A 237 -6.93 -13.19 4.06
N GLU A 238 -8.13 -13.28 4.66
CA GLU A 238 -8.52 -14.35 5.58
C GLU A 238 -8.56 -15.71 4.87
N GLU A 239 -9.11 -15.77 3.66
CA GLU A 239 -9.12 -17.00 2.85
C GLU A 239 -7.69 -17.52 2.60
N TRP A 240 -6.76 -16.60 2.30
CA TRP A 240 -5.37 -16.96 2.06
C TRP A 240 -4.66 -17.45 3.34
N LEU A 241 -4.89 -16.79 4.49
CA LEU A 241 -4.34 -17.20 5.79
C LEU A 241 -4.82 -18.60 6.20
N GLN A 242 -6.11 -18.89 5.99
CA GLN A 242 -6.68 -20.19 6.27
C GLN A 242 -6.08 -21.31 5.40
N GLN A 243 -5.88 -21.04 4.10
CA GLN A 243 -5.23 -21.99 3.18
C GLN A 243 -3.77 -22.28 3.58
N GLY A 244 -3.02 -21.27 3.98
CA GLY A 244 -1.64 -21.42 4.48
C GLY A 244 -1.57 -22.27 5.74
N SER A 245 -2.46 -22.04 6.69
CA SER A 245 -2.54 -22.83 7.93
C SER A 245 -2.89 -24.30 7.68
N GLN A 246 -3.76 -24.59 6.70
CA GLN A 246 -4.11 -25.96 6.30
C GLN A 246 -2.96 -26.69 5.61
N GLN A 247 -2.11 -25.98 4.85
CA GLN A 247 -0.93 -26.58 4.23
C GLN A 247 0.17 -26.90 5.25
N GLU A 248 0.37 -26.06 6.26
CA GLU A 248 1.31 -26.30 7.35
C GLU A 248 0.86 -27.44 8.28
N SER A 249 -0.43 -27.71 8.41
CA SER A 249 -1.00 -28.76 9.26
C SER A 249 -1.08 -30.14 8.58
N ARG A 250 -0.82 -30.25 7.27
CA ARG A 250 -0.77 -31.54 6.58
C ARG A 250 0.50 -32.31 6.96
N PRO A 251 0.40 -33.56 7.48
CA PRO A 251 1.58 -34.36 7.80
C PRO A 251 2.39 -34.63 6.54
N ALA A 252 3.71 -34.54 6.66
CA ALA A 252 4.68 -34.70 5.56
C ALA A 252 4.57 -36.04 4.78
N ALA A 253 3.79 -37.00 5.28
CA ALA A 253 3.55 -38.30 4.66
C ALA A 253 2.56 -38.29 3.47
N GLU A 254 1.78 -37.21 3.27
CA GLU A 254 0.82 -37.13 2.16
C GLU A 254 1.32 -36.41 0.90
N VAL A 255 2.52 -35.85 0.96
CA VAL A 255 3.12 -35.08 -0.16
C VAL A 255 3.94 -35.96 -1.12
N LEU A 256 4.08 -37.27 -0.82
CA LEU A 256 4.89 -38.23 -1.62
C LEU A 256 4.03 -39.32 -2.29
N ARG A 257 2.76 -39.05 -2.60
CA ARG A 257 1.95 -39.94 -3.45
C ARG A 257 1.56 -39.30 -4.76
#